data_790268f73375439974259c4d9fa4b370
#
_entry.id   790268f73375439974259c4d9fa4b370
#
_cell.length_a   1.000
_cell.length_b   1.000
_cell.length_c   1.000
_cell.angle_alpha   90.00
_cell.angle_beta   90.00
_cell.angle_gamma   90.00
#
_symmetry.space_group_name_H-M   'P 1'
#
loop_
_entity.id
_entity.type
_entity.pdbx_description
1 polymer ?
#
loop_
_entity_poly.entity_id
_entity_poly.type
_entity_poly.pdbx_seq_one_letter_code
_entity_poly.pdbx_strand_id
1 'polypeptide(L)'
;IKDRNNPEYQKYFNELMNTHDLRIKYTDEFLAKGTKVSSADEALGIKAVDYIALAPKLDVNQAYQWLSQSVNAVKGESAGATIFYFLQMSLDKLKADPAHKEQFIQDYLAASEYADAAIAAETNEAKKKALLGIKDNLVALFVNSGTADCESLQGIYGPKVEANQTDLAYLKKVIDIMKMMKCTESEAYLQASF
;
A
#
# COMPACT_ATOMS: atom_id res chain seq x y z
N ILE A 1 9.72 25.32 -12.00
CA ILE A 1 11.16 25.00 -11.89
C ILE A 1 11.28 23.51 -12.12
N LYS A 2 11.99 23.08 -13.20
CA LYS A 2 12.15 21.65 -13.55
C LYS A 2 13.40 21.00 -12.91
N ASP A 3 14.38 21.81 -12.52
CA ASP A 3 15.62 21.34 -11.93
C ASP A 3 15.49 21.19 -10.42
N ARG A 4 15.46 19.96 -9.95
CA ARG A 4 15.36 19.64 -8.51
C ARG A 4 16.58 20.04 -7.69
N ASN A 5 17.71 20.32 -8.32
CA ASN A 5 18.92 20.82 -7.66
C ASN A 5 18.93 22.35 -7.53
N ASN A 6 17.98 23.06 -8.14
CA ASN A 6 17.88 24.50 -8.02
C ASN A 6 17.56 24.91 -6.56
N PRO A 7 18.27 25.89 -5.97
CA PRO A 7 18.02 26.35 -4.60
C PRO A 7 16.58 26.82 -4.35
N GLU A 8 15.92 27.44 -5.34
CA GLU A 8 14.51 27.80 -5.21
C GLU A 8 13.60 26.57 -5.13
N TYR A 9 13.89 25.51 -5.89
CA TYR A 9 13.15 24.26 -5.79
C TYR A 9 13.27 23.67 -4.39
N GLN A 10 14.52 23.63 -3.85
CA GLN A 10 14.78 23.15 -2.49
C GLN A 10 13.99 23.97 -1.44
N LYS A 11 13.97 25.29 -1.59
CA LYS A 11 13.20 26.16 -0.71
C LYS A 11 11.72 25.81 -0.70
N TYR A 12 11.08 25.75 -1.88
CA TYR A 12 9.65 25.42 -1.97
C TYR A 12 9.32 24.00 -1.53
N PHE A 13 10.20 23.05 -1.80
CA PHE A 13 10.05 21.69 -1.28
C PHE A 13 10.07 21.66 0.26
N ASN A 14 11.01 22.38 0.88
CA ASN A 14 11.09 22.48 2.35
C ASN A 14 9.86 23.19 2.94
N GLU A 15 9.37 24.24 2.29
CA GLU A 15 8.14 24.93 2.70
C GLU A 15 6.90 24.00 2.60
N LEU A 16 6.81 23.18 1.55
CA LEU A 16 5.74 22.18 1.40
C LEU A 16 5.80 21.15 2.53
N MET A 17 6.97 20.56 2.79
CA MET A 17 7.14 19.57 3.87
C MET A 17 6.81 20.17 5.24
N ASN A 18 7.26 21.40 5.52
CA ASN A 18 6.91 22.10 6.76
C ASN A 18 5.40 22.38 6.86
N THR A 19 4.75 22.70 5.75
CA THR A 19 3.28 22.89 5.73
C THR A 19 2.53 21.61 6.09
N HIS A 20 3.00 20.44 5.58
CA HIS A 20 2.47 19.16 6.00
C HIS A 20 2.69 18.89 7.49
N ASP A 21 3.87 19.20 8.02
CA ASP A 21 4.16 19.03 9.46
C ASP A 21 3.26 19.90 10.34
N LEU A 22 3.03 21.14 9.95
CA LEU A 22 2.07 22.02 10.64
C LEU A 22 0.65 21.50 10.54
N ARG A 23 0.23 20.98 9.38
CA ARG A 23 -1.07 20.35 9.21
C ARG A 23 -1.26 19.17 10.15
N ILE A 24 -0.28 18.24 10.18
CA ILE A 24 -0.30 17.07 11.07
C ILE A 24 -0.38 17.53 12.54
N LYS A 25 0.47 18.47 12.93
CA LYS A 25 0.55 18.98 14.30
C LYS A 25 -0.76 19.60 14.80
N TYR A 26 -1.48 20.33 13.95
CA TYR A 26 -2.68 21.07 14.35
C TYR A 26 -3.99 20.35 13.99
N THR A 27 -3.95 19.15 13.42
CA THR A 27 -5.13 18.39 13.02
C THR A 27 -6.10 18.19 14.18
N ASP A 28 -5.61 17.76 15.35
CA ASP A 28 -6.46 17.47 16.50
C ASP A 28 -7.17 18.73 17.03
N GLU A 29 -6.52 19.89 16.97
CA GLU A 29 -7.13 21.18 17.36
C GLU A 29 -8.28 21.55 16.40
N PHE A 30 -8.13 21.30 15.10
CA PHE A 30 -9.19 21.55 14.12
C PHE A 30 -10.36 20.58 14.28
N LEU A 31 -10.07 19.30 14.52
CA LEU A 31 -11.10 18.28 14.79
C LEU A 31 -11.89 18.62 16.07
N ALA A 32 -11.20 19.03 17.14
CA ALA A 32 -11.84 19.44 18.39
C ALA A 32 -12.76 20.68 18.23
N LYS A 33 -12.49 21.53 17.24
CA LYS A 33 -13.34 22.68 16.85
C LYS A 33 -14.46 22.33 15.87
N GLY A 34 -14.65 21.02 15.55
CA GLY A 34 -15.67 20.55 14.61
C GLY A 34 -15.35 20.80 13.13
N THR A 35 -14.11 21.16 12.79
CA THR A 35 -13.68 21.34 11.41
C THR A 35 -13.47 19.98 10.76
N LYS A 36 -14.05 19.76 9.58
CA LYS A 36 -13.83 18.52 8.80
C LYS A 36 -12.45 18.59 8.13
N VAL A 37 -11.48 17.92 8.72
CA VAL A 37 -10.12 17.75 8.17
C VAL A 37 -9.75 16.27 8.21
N SER A 38 -8.81 15.87 7.36
CA SER A 38 -8.21 14.53 7.44
C SER A 38 -7.53 14.32 8.79
N SER A 39 -7.49 13.08 9.27
CA SER A 39 -6.73 12.73 10.47
C SER A 39 -5.22 13.04 10.31
N ALA A 40 -4.49 13.08 11.41
CA ALA A 40 -3.03 13.26 11.36
C ALA A 40 -2.33 12.16 10.56
N ASP A 41 -2.81 10.93 10.67
CA ASP A 41 -2.26 9.77 9.94
C ASP A 41 -2.61 9.82 8.45
N GLU A 42 -3.82 10.25 8.05
CA GLU A 42 -4.12 10.53 6.64
C GLU A 42 -3.24 11.65 6.08
N ALA A 43 -3.05 12.73 6.85
CA ALA A 43 -2.19 13.85 6.44
C ALA A 43 -0.72 13.40 6.29
N LEU A 44 -0.24 12.47 7.13
CA LEU A 44 1.08 11.87 7.01
C LEU A 44 1.21 11.05 5.71
N GLY A 45 0.18 10.30 5.33
CA GLY A 45 0.15 9.58 4.06
C GLY A 45 0.24 10.51 2.85
N ILE A 46 -0.49 11.63 2.87
CA ILE A 46 -0.42 12.66 1.82
C ILE A 46 0.99 13.28 1.76
N LYS A 47 1.57 13.63 2.93
CA LYS A 47 2.96 14.11 3.02
C LYS A 47 3.93 13.15 2.36
N ALA A 48 3.80 11.84 2.65
CA ALA A 48 4.69 10.83 2.10
C ALA A 48 4.57 10.71 0.57
N VAL A 49 3.35 10.78 0.02
CA VAL A 49 3.10 10.76 -1.43
C VAL A 49 3.74 11.98 -2.11
N ASP A 50 3.54 13.18 -1.56
CA ASP A 50 4.16 14.40 -2.07
C ASP A 50 5.69 14.37 -1.96
N TYR A 51 6.22 13.81 -0.87
CA TYR A 51 7.65 13.59 -0.70
C TYR A 51 8.23 12.68 -1.78
N ILE A 52 7.59 11.55 -2.08
CA ILE A 52 8.02 10.62 -3.14
C ILE A 52 8.03 11.31 -4.50
N ALA A 53 6.98 12.09 -4.79
CA ALA A 53 6.83 12.77 -6.07
C ALA A 53 7.83 13.93 -6.26
N LEU A 54 8.18 14.64 -5.17
CA LEU A 54 8.83 15.94 -5.25
C LEU A 54 10.20 16.02 -4.57
N ALA A 55 10.60 15.04 -3.76
CA ALA A 55 11.90 15.12 -3.08
C ALA A 55 13.05 15.28 -4.08
N PRO A 56 13.98 16.20 -3.85
CA PRO A 56 15.18 16.33 -4.68
C PRO A 56 15.99 15.05 -4.71
N LYS A 57 16.08 14.38 -3.57
CA LYS A 57 16.63 13.04 -3.40
C LYS A 57 15.68 12.23 -2.53
N LEU A 58 15.17 11.14 -3.07
CA LEU A 58 14.26 10.27 -2.34
C LEU A 58 15.03 9.44 -1.30
N ASP A 59 14.60 9.51 -0.05
CA ASP A 59 14.93 8.55 0.99
C ASP A 59 13.79 7.52 1.10
N VAL A 60 14.05 6.32 0.56
CA VAL A 60 13.08 5.21 0.52
C VAL A 60 12.69 4.77 1.94
N ASN A 61 13.64 4.76 2.89
CA ASN A 61 13.36 4.35 4.27
C ASN A 61 12.41 5.32 4.96
N GLN A 62 12.66 6.62 4.79
CA GLN A 62 11.79 7.65 5.37
C GLN A 62 10.38 7.62 4.76
N ALA A 63 10.29 7.51 3.43
CA ALA A 63 9.02 7.41 2.73
C ALA A 63 8.23 6.16 3.17
N TYR A 64 8.89 5.01 3.23
CA TYR A 64 8.29 3.77 3.71
C TYR A 64 7.79 3.89 5.16
N GLN A 65 8.57 4.48 6.06
CA GLN A 65 8.18 4.65 7.46
C GLN A 65 6.90 5.48 7.59
N TRP A 66 6.81 6.62 6.90
CA TRP A 66 5.61 7.47 6.93
C TRP A 66 4.39 6.77 6.33
N LEU A 67 4.57 6.08 5.19
CA LEU A 67 3.48 5.34 4.55
C LEU A 67 3.01 4.18 5.41
N SER A 68 3.93 3.39 5.98
CA SER A 68 3.59 2.28 6.87
C SER A 68 2.82 2.74 8.11
N GLN A 69 3.25 3.83 8.75
CA GLN A 69 2.51 4.42 9.85
C GLN A 69 1.10 4.83 9.42
N SER A 70 0.98 5.58 8.33
CA SER A 70 -0.30 6.08 7.83
C SER A 70 -1.27 4.95 7.48
N VAL A 71 -0.86 4.00 6.62
CA VAL A 71 -1.79 2.95 6.14
C VAL A 71 -2.21 1.99 7.25
N ASN A 72 -1.33 1.70 8.22
CA ASN A 72 -1.67 0.82 9.35
C ASN A 72 -2.61 1.49 10.36
N ALA A 73 -2.57 2.81 10.48
CA ALA A 73 -3.51 3.57 11.30
C ALA A 73 -4.88 3.76 10.59
N VAL A 74 -4.87 4.12 9.31
CA VAL A 74 -6.06 4.50 8.53
C VAL A 74 -6.73 3.29 7.86
N LYS A 75 -5.94 2.26 7.50
CA LYS A 75 -6.41 0.99 6.90
C LYS A 75 -7.24 1.20 5.62
N GLY A 76 -8.44 0.64 5.57
CA GLY A 76 -9.34 0.72 4.42
C GLY A 76 -9.88 2.10 4.06
N GLU A 77 -9.66 3.11 4.91
CA GLU A 77 -9.98 4.51 4.63
C GLU A 77 -8.80 5.25 3.96
N SER A 78 -7.65 4.58 3.82
CA SER A 78 -6.47 5.15 3.18
C SER A 78 -6.74 5.50 1.72
N ALA A 79 -6.19 6.62 1.27
CA ALA A 79 -6.22 6.98 -0.15
C ALA A 79 -5.48 5.91 -0.98
N GLY A 80 -6.02 5.56 -2.15
CA GLY A 80 -5.44 4.53 -3.02
C GLY A 80 -3.97 4.79 -3.39
N ALA A 81 -3.58 6.06 -3.58
CA ALA A 81 -2.19 6.42 -3.81
C ALA A 81 -1.29 6.09 -2.62
N THR A 82 -1.76 6.31 -1.39
CA THR A 82 -1.01 5.99 -0.17
C THR A 82 -0.78 4.49 -0.06
N ILE A 83 -1.81 3.66 -0.32
CA ILE A 83 -1.71 2.20 -0.34
C ILE A 83 -0.72 1.73 -1.42
N PHE A 84 -0.82 2.28 -2.63
CA PHE A 84 0.08 1.92 -3.73
C PHE A 84 1.54 2.24 -3.41
N TYR A 85 1.84 3.47 -2.99
CA TYR A 85 3.21 3.87 -2.69
C TYR A 85 3.77 3.18 -1.45
N PHE A 86 2.94 2.78 -0.49
CA PHE A 86 3.38 1.94 0.62
C PHE A 86 4.02 0.64 0.12
N LEU A 87 3.34 -0.11 -0.74
CA LEU A 87 3.88 -1.34 -1.29
C LEU A 87 5.06 -1.08 -2.25
N GLN A 88 5.01 0.02 -3.03
CA GLN A 88 6.12 0.39 -3.92
C GLN A 88 7.40 0.68 -3.12
N MET A 89 7.32 1.43 -2.01
CA MET A 89 8.49 1.72 -1.17
C MET A 89 8.98 0.46 -0.44
N SER A 90 8.09 -0.44 -0.04
CA SER A 90 8.45 -1.76 0.50
C SER A 90 9.21 -2.60 -0.53
N LEU A 91 8.77 -2.60 -1.80
CA LEU A 91 9.49 -3.27 -2.90
C LEU A 91 10.87 -2.64 -3.15
N ASP A 92 10.98 -1.33 -3.08
CA ASP A 92 12.26 -0.66 -3.29
C ASP A 92 13.25 -0.93 -2.13
N LYS A 93 12.73 -1.11 -0.90
CA LYS A 93 13.52 -1.62 0.23
C LYS A 93 13.98 -3.06 0.00
N LEU A 94 13.10 -3.94 -0.48
CA LEU A 94 13.44 -5.32 -0.79
C LEU A 94 14.55 -5.40 -1.85
N LYS A 95 14.50 -4.56 -2.88
CA LYS A 95 15.57 -4.50 -3.90
C LYS A 95 16.91 -4.06 -3.34
N ALA A 96 16.90 -3.20 -2.31
CA ALA A 96 18.10 -2.73 -1.64
C ALA A 96 18.61 -3.71 -0.57
N ASP A 97 17.72 -4.44 0.09
CA ASP A 97 18.02 -5.39 1.15
C ASP A 97 17.12 -6.63 1.07
N PRO A 98 17.65 -7.79 0.63
CA PRO A 98 16.90 -9.04 0.55
C PRO A 98 16.31 -9.52 1.89
N ALA A 99 16.84 -9.07 3.03
CA ALA A 99 16.29 -9.40 4.35
C ALA A 99 14.87 -8.81 4.55
N HIS A 100 14.48 -7.83 3.75
CA HIS A 100 13.12 -7.24 3.77
C HIS A 100 12.04 -8.14 3.12
N LYS A 101 12.39 -9.34 2.60
CA LYS A 101 11.47 -10.21 1.85
C LYS A 101 10.21 -10.55 2.65
N GLU A 102 10.36 -11.02 3.88
CA GLU A 102 9.22 -11.40 4.72
C GLU A 102 8.30 -10.19 5.00
N GLN A 103 8.90 -9.04 5.33
CA GLN A 103 8.14 -7.82 5.55
C GLN A 103 7.40 -7.37 4.30
N PHE A 104 8.03 -7.44 3.13
CA PHE A 104 7.38 -7.09 1.85
C PHE A 104 6.14 -7.96 1.58
N ILE A 105 6.21 -9.25 1.90
CA ILE A 105 5.05 -10.15 1.77
C ILE A 105 3.92 -9.71 2.71
N GLN A 106 4.23 -9.38 3.97
CA GLN A 106 3.24 -8.87 4.93
C GLN A 106 2.65 -7.52 4.48
N ASP A 107 3.49 -6.63 3.95
CA ASP A 107 3.06 -5.33 3.41
C ASP A 107 2.12 -5.50 2.22
N TYR A 108 2.37 -6.48 1.32
CA TYR A 108 1.46 -6.82 0.24
C TYR A 108 0.09 -7.29 0.74
N LEU A 109 0.09 -8.16 1.76
CA LEU A 109 -1.15 -8.64 2.34
C LEU A 109 -1.97 -7.51 2.95
N ALA A 110 -1.32 -6.65 3.75
CA ALA A 110 -1.96 -5.49 4.35
C ALA A 110 -2.49 -4.51 3.28
N ALA A 111 -1.67 -4.16 2.28
CA ALA A 111 -2.08 -3.29 1.19
C ALA A 111 -3.26 -3.86 0.40
N SER A 112 -3.27 -5.17 0.13
CA SER A 112 -4.38 -5.86 -0.54
C SER A 112 -5.66 -5.82 0.28
N GLU A 113 -5.59 -6.08 1.59
CA GLU A 113 -6.72 -6.01 2.51
C GLU A 113 -7.29 -4.59 2.59
N TYR A 114 -6.44 -3.58 2.70
CA TYR A 114 -6.88 -2.19 2.77
C TYR A 114 -7.49 -1.71 1.46
N ALA A 115 -6.94 -2.12 0.32
CA ALA A 115 -7.52 -1.83 -0.99
C ALA A 115 -8.90 -2.50 -1.15
N ASP A 116 -9.08 -3.75 -0.70
CA ASP A 116 -10.36 -4.45 -0.74
C ASP A 116 -11.41 -3.76 0.14
N ALA A 117 -11.04 -3.34 1.34
CA ALA A 117 -11.91 -2.58 2.24
C ALA A 117 -12.32 -1.22 1.62
N ALA A 118 -11.36 -0.49 1.04
CA ALA A 118 -11.65 0.77 0.34
C ALA A 118 -12.60 0.59 -0.85
N ILE A 119 -12.40 -0.47 -1.67
CA ILE A 119 -13.28 -0.81 -2.80
C ILE A 119 -14.70 -1.16 -2.31
N ALA A 120 -14.81 -1.91 -1.22
CA ALA A 120 -16.11 -2.31 -0.67
C ALA A 120 -16.91 -1.11 -0.11
N ALA A 121 -16.22 -0.13 0.47
CA ALA A 121 -16.83 1.07 1.05
C ALA A 121 -17.16 2.15 0.00
N GLU A 122 -16.51 2.14 -1.16
CA GLU A 122 -16.67 3.20 -2.17
C GLU A 122 -17.97 3.03 -2.97
N THR A 123 -18.77 4.08 -2.98
CA THR A 123 -20.06 4.13 -3.69
C THR A 123 -19.99 4.85 -5.05
N ASN A 124 -18.94 5.64 -5.27
CA ASN A 124 -18.72 6.33 -6.56
C ASN A 124 -18.03 5.39 -7.54
N GLU A 125 -18.69 5.07 -8.64
CA GLU A 125 -18.20 4.11 -9.64
C GLU A 125 -16.84 4.49 -10.25
N ALA A 126 -16.59 5.79 -10.50
CA ALA A 126 -15.32 6.24 -11.06
C ALA A 126 -14.17 6.05 -10.07
N LYS A 127 -14.39 6.38 -8.79
CA LYS A 127 -13.41 6.14 -7.71
C LYS A 127 -13.21 4.65 -7.47
N LYS A 128 -14.28 3.86 -7.47
CA LYS A 128 -14.20 2.41 -7.33
C LYS A 128 -13.37 1.77 -8.45
N LYS A 129 -13.57 2.22 -9.69
CA LYS A 129 -12.74 1.79 -10.83
C LYS A 129 -11.26 2.16 -10.64
N ALA A 130 -10.97 3.36 -10.13
CA ALA A 130 -9.60 3.76 -9.83
C ALA A 130 -8.96 2.88 -8.74
N LEU A 131 -9.71 2.54 -7.68
CA LEU A 131 -9.25 1.63 -6.62
C LEU A 131 -9.01 0.20 -7.15
N LEU A 132 -9.85 -0.30 -8.04
CA LEU A 132 -9.61 -1.58 -8.73
C LEU A 132 -8.29 -1.55 -9.52
N GLY A 133 -8.01 -0.47 -10.25
CA GLY A 133 -6.72 -0.28 -10.92
C GLY A 133 -5.53 -0.23 -9.95
N ILE A 134 -5.70 0.36 -8.77
CA ILE A 134 -4.68 0.31 -7.70
C ILE A 134 -4.44 -1.14 -7.29
N LYS A 135 -5.50 -1.91 -7.04
CA LYS A 135 -5.39 -3.31 -6.66
C LYS A 135 -4.66 -4.16 -7.70
N ASP A 136 -4.96 -3.97 -8.97
CA ASP A 136 -4.26 -4.66 -10.07
C ASP A 136 -2.76 -4.32 -10.06
N ASN A 137 -2.40 -3.05 -9.79
CA ASN A 137 -1.02 -2.63 -9.66
C ASN A 137 -0.33 -3.25 -8.43
N LEU A 138 -1.01 -3.41 -7.29
CA LEU A 138 -0.44 -4.11 -6.13
C LEU A 138 -0.10 -5.57 -6.47
N VAL A 139 -1.00 -6.26 -7.16
CA VAL A 139 -0.75 -7.64 -7.65
C VAL A 139 0.47 -7.66 -8.59
N ALA A 140 0.55 -6.73 -9.53
CA ALA A 140 1.66 -6.64 -10.46
C ALA A 140 3.00 -6.37 -9.74
N LEU A 141 3.04 -5.50 -8.75
CA LEU A 141 4.24 -5.25 -7.93
C LEU A 141 4.69 -6.53 -7.22
N PHE A 142 3.76 -7.26 -6.62
CA PHE A 142 4.05 -8.50 -5.90
C PHE A 142 4.56 -9.60 -6.83
N VAL A 143 3.87 -9.85 -7.95
CA VAL A 143 4.26 -10.86 -8.94
C VAL A 143 5.64 -10.56 -9.52
N ASN A 144 5.91 -9.29 -9.86
CA ASN A 144 7.18 -8.89 -10.48
C ASN A 144 8.34 -8.73 -9.46
N SER A 145 8.08 -8.84 -8.17
CA SER A 145 9.11 -8.73 -7.13
C SER A 145 10.08 -9.90 -7.09
N GLY A 146 9.69 -11.05 -7.67
CA GLY A 146 10.42 -12.32 -7.56
C GLY A 146 10.28 -13.01 -6.19
N THR A 147 9.40 -12.51 -5.31
CA THR A 147 9.14 -13.12 -3.99
C THR A 147 7.92 -14.03 -4.00
N ALA A 148 7.14 -14.03 -5.06
CA ALA A 148 5.93 -14.81 -5.23
C ALA A 148 6.26 -16.26 -5.67
N ASP A 149 7.19 -16.93 -4.99
CA ASP A 149 7.44 -18.36 -5.14
C ASP A 149 6.35 -19.21 -4.45
N CYS A 150 6.24 -20.47 -4.85
CA CYS A 150 5.14 -21.32 -4.37
C CYS A 150 5.17 -21.58 -2.87
N GLU A 151 6.34 -21.65 -2.25
CA GLU A 151 6.50 -21.83 -0.80
C GLU A 151 5.99 -20.59 -0.06
N SER A 152 6.40 -19.40 -0.49
CA SER A 152 5.92 -18.13 0.08
C SER A 152 4.40 -17.98 -0.08
N LEU A 153 3.85 -18.30 -1.27
CA LEU A 153 2.41 -18.25 -1.52
C LEU A 153 1.63 -19.27 -0.68
N GLN A 154 2.16 -20.48 -0.52
CA GLN A 154 1.57 -21.48 0.36
C GLN A 154 1.51 -20.99 1.81
N GLY A 155 2.59 -20.41 2.33
CA GLY A 155 2.63 -19.85 3.69
C GLY A 155 1.65 -18.71 3.91
N ILE A 156 1.39 -17.91 2.87
CA ILE A 156 0.45 -16.78 2.91
C ILE A 156 -1.00 -17.24 2.80
N TYR A 157 -1.30 -18.08 1.82
CA TYR A 157 -2.68 -18.41 1.45
C TYR A 157 -3.21 -19.66 2.14
N GLY A 158 -2.36 -20.62 2.51
CA GLY A 158 -2.80 -21.85 3.18
C GLY A 158 -3.69 -21.59 4.40
N PRO A 159 -3.22 -20.87 5.43
CA PRO A 159 -4.04 -20.57 6.62
C PRO A 159 -5.29 -19.76 6.31
N LYS A 160 -5.23 -18.91 5.29
CA LYS A 160 -6.37 -18.07 4.89
C LYS A 160 -7.42 -18.84 4.09
N VAL A 161 -7.05 -19.82 3.27
CA VAL A 161 -7.98 -20.71 2.58
C VAL A 161 -8.76 -21.52 3.60
N GLU A 162 -8.11 -22.11 4.59
CA GLU A 162 -8.75 -22.83 5.67
C GLU A 162 -9.80 -21.98 6.42
N ALA A 163 -9.48 -20.72 6.68
CA ALA A 163 -10.37 -19.78 7.37
C ALA A 163 -11.53 -19.25 6.51
N ASN A 164 -11.44 -19.36 5.17
CA ASN A 164 -12.38 -18.74 4.22
C ASN A 164 -12.98 -19.75 3.23
N GLN A 165 -13.16 -21.00 3.62
CA GLN A 165 -13.65 -22.11 2.74
C GLN A 165 -15.01 -21.86 2.07
N THR A 166 -15.82 -20.96 2.59
CA THR A 166 -17.14 -20.61 2.05
C THR A 166 -17.13 -19.30 1.23
N ASP A 167 -16.04 -18.55 1.22
CA ASP A 167 -15.91 -17.32 0.42
C ASP A 167 -15.41 -17.64 -0.99
N LEU A 168 -16.33 -17.94 -1.90
CA LEU A 168 -16.01 -18.28 -3.29
C LEU A 168 -15.23 -17.16 -4.02
N ALA A 169 -15.48 -15.89 -3.68
CA ALA A 169 -14.77 -14.77 -4.29
C ALA A 169 -13.30 -14.73 -3.84
N TYR A 170 -13.05 -15.00 -2.56
CA TYR A 170 -11.70 -15.13 -2.02
C TYR A 170 -10.97 -16.34 -2.60
N LEU A 171 -11.60 -17.52 -2.58
CA LEU A 171 -11.03 -18.77 -3.11
C LEU A 171 -10.63 -18.62 -4.59
N LYS A 172 -11.49 -17.99 -5.40
CA LYS A 172 -11.19 -17.71 -6.81
C LYS A 172 -9.95 -16.85 -6.98
N LYS A 173 -9.78 -15.80 -6.14
CA LYS A 173 -8.56 -14.96 -6.17
C LYS A 173 -7.30 -15.75 -5.86
N VAL A 174 -7.36 -16.64 -4.86
CA VAL A 174 -6.23 -17.52 -4.51
C VAL A 174 -5.89 -18.44 -5.69
N ILE A 175 -6.89 -19.06 -6.30
CA ILE A 175 -6.73 -19.93 -7.48
C ILE A 175 -6.07 -19.15 -8.62
N ASP A 176 -6.55 -17.95 -8.93
CA ASP A 176 -6.03 -17.14 -10.04
C ASP A 176 -4.57 -16.73 -9.81
N ILE A 177 -4.20 -16.32 -8.59
CA ILE A 177 -2.81 -15.98 -8.22
C ILE A 177 -1.92 -17.23 -8.30
N MET A 178 -2.35 -18.35 -7.72
CA MET A 178 -1.59 -19.60 -7.74
C MET A 178 -1.36 -20.12 -9.17
N LYS A 179 -2.38 -20.04 -10.04
CA LYS A 179 -2.26 -20.37 -11.48
C LYS A 179 -1.26 -19.44 -12.18
N MET A 180 -1.37 -18.14 -11.96
CA MET A 180 -0.47 -17.16 -12.57
C MET A 180 0.99 -17.42 -12.21
N MET A 181 1.25 -17.87 -10.97
CA MET A 181 2.57 -18.20 -10.47
C MET A 181 2.98 -19.64 -10.73
N LYS A 182 2.13 -20.45 -11.42
CA LYS A 182 2.35 -21.87 -11.70
C LYS A 182 2.50 -22.74 -10.43
N CYS A 183 1.81 -22.38 -9.37
CA CYS A 183 1.82 -23.08 -8.08
C CYS A 183 0.59 -23.98 -7.89
N THR A 184 0.19 -24.67 -8.95
CA THR A 184 -1.05 -25.48 -8.98
C THR A 184 -0.94 -26.82 -8.23
N GLU A 185 0.24 -27.17 -7.76
CA GLU A 185 0.46 -28.35 -6.91
C GLU A 185 0.52 -28.01 -5.41
N SER A 186 0.41 -26.72 -5.06
CA SER A 186 0.42 -26.29 -3.67
C SER A 186 -0.88 -26.70 -2.96
N GLU A 187 -0.77 -26.98 -1.65
CA GLU A 187 -1.93 -27.37 -0.84
C GLU A 187 -3.00 -26.28 -0.83
N ALA A 188 -2.60 -25.00 -0.72
CA ALA A 188 -3.54 -23.88 -0.77
C ALA A 188 -4.32 -23.81 -2.09
N TYR A 189 -3.67 -24.10 -3.23
CA TYR A 189 -4.37 -24.19 -4.51
C TYR A 189 -5.38 -25.33 -4.55
N LEU A 190 -4.97 -26.51 -4.10
CA LEU A 190 -5.83 -27.70 -4.09
C LEU A 190 -7.03 -27.47 -3.16
N GLN A 191 -6.81 -27.00 -1.96
CA GLN A 191 -7.89 -26.70 -0.99
C GLN A 191 -8.85 -25.61 -1.49
N ALA A 192 -8.36 -24.59 -2.20
CA ALA A 192 -9.21 -23.55 -2.77
C ALA A 192 -10.01 -24.01 -3.99
N SER A 193 -9.58 -25.11 -4.65
CA SER A 193 -10.18 -25.61 -5.90
C SER A 193 -11.27 -26.67 -5.69
N PHE A 194 -11.38 -27.22 -4.49
CA PHE A 194 -12.36 -28.23 -4.10
C PHE A 194 -13.38 -27.70 -3.09
#